data_91f78ff1489662aec3550d12036f305b
#
_entry.id   91f78ff1489662aec3550d12036f305b
#
_cell.length_a   1.000
_cell.length_b   1.000
_cell.length_c   1.000
_cell.angle_alpha   90.00
_cell.angle_beta   90.00
_cell.angle_gamma   90.00
#
_symmetry.space_group_name_H-M   'P 1'
#
loop_
_entity.id
_entity.type
_entity.pdbx_description
1 polymer ?
#
loop_
_entity_poly.entity_id
_entity_poly.type
_entity_poly.pdbx_seq_one_letter_code
_entity_poly.pdbx_strand_id
1 'polypeptide(L)'
;MVKQLTEKQQKFLDVLFEEAKGDPVVAKKLAGYADGVASTQIVNALTDEIAELTKKFIAQSSTKAAYTMFSVMADPTDLGVKEKMLAAKDILDRAGF
;
A
#
# COMPACT_ATOMS: atom_id res chain seq x y z
N MET A 1 14.34 18.91 8.58
CA MET A 1 15.39 17.95 9.01
C MET A 1 14.96 16.53 8.65
N VAL A 2 15.80 15.78 7.99
CA VAL A 2 15.49 14.41 7.59
C VAL A 2 15.74 13.47 8.78
N LYS A 3 14.70 12.70 9.16
CA LYS A 3 14.81 11.71 10.21
C LYS A 3 15.65 10.52 9.69
N GLN A 4 16.63 10.14 10.49
CA GLN A 4 17.48 9.00 10.13
C GLN A 4 16.85 7.71 10.62
N LEU A 5 16.53 6.81 9.69
CA LEU A 5 15.89 5.54 9.99
C LEU A 5 16.93 4.45 10.26
N THR A 6 16.60 3.54 11.16
CA THR A 6 17.41 2.32 11.35
C THR A 6 17.23 1.39 10.16
N GLU A 7 18.14 0.42 10.01
CA GLU A 7 18.04 -0.58 8.94
C GLU A 7 16.73 -1.36 9.02
N LYS A 8 16.31 -1.73 10.23
CA LYS A 8 15.05 -2.46 10.43
C LYS A 8 13.84 -1.60 10.08
N GLN A 9 13.86 -0.32 10.46
CA GLN A 9 12.79 0.62 10.10
C GLN A 9 12.68 0.79 8.60
N GLN A 10 13.80 0.96 7.91
CA GLN A 10 13.81 1.07 6.46
C GLN A 10 13.30 -0.22 5.81
N LYS A 11 13.74 -1.37 6.30
CA LYS A 11 13.27 -2.67 5.80
C LYS A 11 11.77 -2.84 6.00
N PHE A 12 11.25 -2.44 7.16
CA PHE A 12 9.82 -2.46 7.45
C PHE A 12 9.04 -1.67 6.40
N LEU A 13 9.48 -0.44 6.11
CA LEU A 13 8.83 0.41 5.11
C LEU A 13 8.93 -0.20 3.70
N ASP A 14 10.09 -0.76 3.36
CA ASP A 14 10.32 -1.33 2.03
C ASP A 14 9.38 -2.52 1.75
N VAL A 15 9.08 -3.34 2.75
CA VAL A 15 8.25 -4.53 2.55
C VAL A 15 6.78 -4.31 2.83
N LEU A 16 6.42 -3.18 3.46
CA LEU A 16 5.06 -2.97 3.98
C LEU A 16 3.97 -3.11 2.89
N PHE A 17 4.15 -2.49 1.73
CA PHE A 17 3.20 -2.58 0.61
C PHE A 17 3.64 -3.54 -0.49
N GLU A 18 4.72 -4.26 -0.28
CA GLU A 18 5.21 -5.29 -1.20
C GLU A 18 4.86 -6.67 -0.65
N GLU A 19 5.83 -7.38 -0.09
CA GLU A 19 5.63 -8.75 0.41
C GLU A 19 4.62 -8.82 1.54
N ALA A 20 4.56 -7.81 2.40
CA ALA A 20 3.62 -7.77 3.54
C ALA A 20 2.20 -7.39 3.16
N LYS A 21 1.97 -6.88 1.94
CA LYS A 21 0.64 -6.53 1.42
C LYS A 21 -0.14 -5.59 2.34
N GLY A 22 0.55 -4.67 2.99
CA GLY A 22 -0.06 -3.69 3.88
C GLY A 22 -0.26 -4.17 5.32
N ASP A 23 0.18 -5.37 5.66
CA ASP A 23 0.02 -5.93 7.01
C ASP A 23 1.25 -5.62 7.88
N PRO A 24 1.12 -4.76 8.92
CA PRO A 24 2.26 -4.40 9.76
C PRO A 24 2.85 -5.58 10.53
N VAL A 25 2.04 -6.58 10.89
CA VAL A 25 2.53 -7.76 11.60
C VAL A 25 3.47 -8.58 10.71
N VAL A 26 3.09 -8.77 9.45
CA VAL A 26 3.93 -9.47 8.48
C VAL A 26 5.19 -8.65 8.18
N ALA A 27 5.04 -7.33 7.99
CA ALA A 27 6.18 -6.44 7.73
C ALA A 27 7.19 -6.48 8.89
N LYS A 28 6.72 -6.53 10.13
CA LYS A 28 7.57 -6.65 11.32
C LYS A 28 8.44 -7.90 11.25
N LYS A 29 7.83 -9.03 10.92
CA LYS A 29 8.56 -10.32 10.81
C LYS A 29 9.57 -10.28 9.67
N LEU A 30 9.19 -9.78 8.52
CA LEU A 30 10.06 -9.69 7.35
C LEU A 30 11.23 -8.74 7.58
N ALA A 31 11.02 -7.69 8.38
CA ALA A 31 12.08 -6.72 8.68
C ALA A 31 13.09 -7.24 9.71
N GLY A 32 12.81 -8.37 10.36
CA GLY A 32 13.73 -8.99 11.31
C GLY A 32 13.58 -8.49 12.75
N TYR A 33 12.45 -7.88 13.10
CA TYR A 33 12.18 -7.49 14.48
C TYR A 33 11.92 -8.73 15.35
N ALA A 34 12.32 -8.63 16.62
CA ALA A 34 12.05 -9.70 17.59
C ALA A 34 10.54 -9.83 17.85
N ASP A 35 10.10 -11.05 18.18
CA ASP A 35 8.67 -11.35 18.41
C ASP A 35 8.07 -10.48 19.52
N GLY A 36 8.87 -10.09 20.51
CA GLY A 36 8.40 -9.27 21.63
C GLY A 36 8.16 -7.81 21.28
N VAL A 37 8.54 -7.36 20.09
CA VAL A 37 8.30 -5.97 19.66
C VAL A 37 6.90 -5.89 19.10
N ALA A 38 6.08 -4.97 19.62
CA ALA A 38 4.72 -4.78 19.12
C ALA A 38 4.73 -4.04 17.78
N SER A 39 3.94 -4.53 16.81
CA SER A 39 3.82 -3.86 15.51
C SER A 39 3.29 -2.44 15.66
N THR A 40 2.42 -2.18 16.64
CA THR A 40 1.89 -0.84 16.93
C THR A 40 2.99 0.15 17.34
N GLN A 41 4.02 -0.31 18.07
CA GLN A 41 5.17 0.53 18.41
C GLN A 41 5.92 0.98 17.15
N ILE A 42 6.12 0.07 16.22
CA ILE A 42 6.81 0.37 14.96
C ILE A 42 5.99 1.36 14.14
N VAL A 43 4.70 1.11 14.01
CA VAL A 43 3.78 1.99 13.27
C VAL A 43 3.76 3.39 13.88
N ASN A 44 3.67 3.48 15.20
CA ASN A 44 3.64 4.78 15.88
C ASN A 44 4.95 5.57 15.68
N ALA A 45 6.09 4.87 15.70
CA ALA A 45 7.38 5.50 15.48
C ALA A 45 7.56 5.98 14.02
N LEU A 46 6.86 5.37 13.07
CA LEU A 46 6.99 5.64 11.63
C LEU A 46 5.72 6.24 11.02
N THR A 47 4.90 6.89 11.84
CA THR A 47 3.60 7.42 11.40
C THR A 47 3.71 8.31 10.16
N ASP A 48 4.65 9.25 10.16
CA ASP A 48 4.81 10.19 9.05
C ASP A 48 5.32 9.49 7.79
N GLU A 49 6.28 8.60 7.95
CA GLU A 49 6.87 7.83 6.85
C GLU A 49 5.82 6.89 6.23
N ILE A 50 5.00 6.25 7.06
CA ILE A 50 3.92 5.38 6.58
C ILE A 50 2.86 6.20 5.86
N ALA A 51 2.50 7.38 6.37
CA ALA A 51 1.53 8.26 5.71
C ALA A 51 2.00 8.66 4.31
N GLU A 52 3.26 9.04 4.16
CA GLU A 52 3.83 9.38 2.86
C GLU A 52 3.88 8.19 1.91
N LEU A 53 4.27 7.03 2.42
CA LEU A 53 4.31 5.79 1.63
C LEU A 53 2.91 5.39 1.17
N THR A 54 1.90 5.53 2.04
CA THR A 54 0.51 5.24 1.71
C THR A 54 0.01 6.15 0.59
N LYS A 55 0.31 7.43 0.66
CA LYS A 55 -0.04 8.39 -0.41
C LYS A 55 0.56 7.97 -1.75
N LYS A 56 1.83 7.59 -1.75
CA LYS A 56 2.51 7.13 -2.96
C LYS A 56 1.88 5.86 -3.50
N PHE A 57 1.57 4.91 -2.63
CA PHE A 57 0.93 3.66 -3.03
C PHE A 57 -0.44 3.91 -3.66
N ILE A 58 -1.27 4.76 -3.06
CA ILE A 58 -2.58 5.11 -3.60
C ILE A 58 -2.43 5.81 -4.95
N ALA A 59 -1.50 6.75 -5.08
CA ALA A 59 -1.27 7.46 -6.33
C ALA A 59 -0.85 6.50 -7.46
N GLN A 60 0.04 5.55 -7.18
CA GLN A 60 0.45 4.55 -8.16
C GLN A 60 -0.69 3.60 -8.52
N SER A 61 -1.48 3.19 -7.52
CA SER A 61 -2.61 2.28 -7.73
C SER A 61 -3.74 2.94 -8.50
N SER A 62 -3.95 4.25 -8.35
CA SER A 62 -5.01 4.96 -9.07
C SER A 62 -4.76 5.01 -10.57
N THR A 63 -3.50 5.07 -11.03
CA THR A 63 -3.22 4.97 -12.47
C THR A 63 -3.60 3.60 -13.03
N LYS A 64 -3.32 2.53 -12.28
CA LYS A 64 -3.72 1.18 -12.69
C LYS A 64 -5.24 1.03 -12.67
N ALA A 65 -5.91 1.62 -11.67
CA ALA A 65 -7.37 1.58 -11.59
C ALA A 65 -8.01 2.32 -12.77
N ALA A 66 -7.49 3.49 -13.12
CA ALA A 66 -7.97 4.25 -14.27
C ALA A 66 -7.79 3.46 -15.57
N TYR A 67 -6.64 2.82 -15.75
CA TYR A 67 -6.40 1.99 -16.93
C TYR A 67 -7.35 0.78 -16.97
N THR A 68 -7.62 0.16 -15.82
CA THR A 68 -8.57 -0.96 -15.74
C THR A 68 -9.97 -0.52 -16.17
N MET A 69 -10.43 0.64 -15.70
CA MET A 69 -11.73 1.19 -16.11
C MET A 69 -11.76 1.45 -17.61
N PHE A 70 -10.70 2.04 -18.16
CA PHE A 70 -10.58 2.27 -19.61
C PHE A 70 -10.63 0.95 -20.37
N SER A 71 -9.90 -0.08 -19.94
CA SER A 71 -9.85 -1.38 -20.58
C SER A 71 -11.23 -2.06 -20.60
N VAL A 72 -11.97 -1.95 -19.50
CA VAL A 72 -13.32 -2.49 -19.39
C VAL A 72 -14.28 -1.77 -20.34
N MET A 73 -14.17 -0.45 -20.47
CA MET A 73 -14.97 0.33 -21.39
C MET A 73 -14.66 -0.05 -22.85
N ALA A 74 -13.40 -0.39 -23.16
CA ALA A 74 -12.97 -0.78 -24.49
C ALA A 74 -13.39 -2.22 -24.82
N ASP A 75 -13.47 -3.10 -23.82
CA ASP A 75 -13.87 -4.50 -23.98
C ASP A 75 -14.81 -4.94 -22.84
N PRO A 76 -16.10 -4.59 -22.96
CA PRO A 76 -17.06 -4.89 -21.90
C PRO A 76 -17.45 -6.38 -21.79
N THR A 77 -16.92 -7.24 -22.69
CA THR A 77 -17.19 -8.68 -22.64
C THR A 77 -16.24 -9.44 -21.74
N ASP A 78 -15.22 -8.78 -21.18
CA ASP A 78 -14.25 -9.40 -20.30
C ASP A 78 -14.94 -9.93 -19.03
N LEU A 79 -14.58 -11.14 -18.61
CA LEU A 79 -15.11 -11.75 -17.39
C LEU A 79 -14.58 -11.01 -16.17
N GLY A 80 -15.46 -10.83 -15.16
CA GLY A 80 -15.09 -10.12 -13.94
C GLY A 80 -15.08 -8.61 -14.07
N VAL A 81 -15.67 -8.07 -15.12
CA VAL A 81 -15.76 -6.64 -15.41
C VAL A 81 -16.32 -5.86 -14.21
N LYS A 82 -17.41 -6.35 -13.62
CA LYS A 82 -18.09 -5.64 -12.53
C LYS A 82 -17.18 -5.51 -11.31
N GLU A 83 -16.49 -6.57 -10.94
CA GLU A 83 -15.58 -6.57 -9.81
C GLU A 83 -14.37 -5.67 -10.06
N LYS A 84 -13.81 -5.71 -11.28
CA LYS A 84 -12.69 -4.84 -11.66
C LYS A 84 -13.08 -3.37 -11.59
N MET A 85 -14.28 -3.04 -12.07
CA MET A 85 -14.79 -1.67 -12.04
C MET A 85 -14.97 -1.16 -10.62
N LEU A 86 -15.55 -1.99 -9.73
CA LEU A 86 -15.75 -1.62 -8.33
C LEU A 86 -14.42 -1.40 -7.61
N ALA A 87 -13.45 -2.28 -7.81
CA ALA A 87 -12.13 -2.14 -7.19
C ALA A 87 -11.40 -0.89 -7.69
N ALA A 88 -11.43 -0.63 -9.00
CA ALA A 88 -10.81 0.54 -9.60
C ALA A 88 -11.45 1.84 -9.08
N LYS A 89 -12.78 1.87 -8.99
CA LYS A 89 -13.50 3.03 -8.48
C LYS A 89 -13.15 3.31 -7.03
N ASP A 90 -13.06 2.28 -6.19
CA ASP A 90 -12.69 2.43 -4.78
C ASP A 90 -11.30 3.05 -4.63
N ILE A 91 -10.32 2.59 -5.41
CA ILE A 91 -8.97 3.15 -5.38
C ILE A 91 -8.97 4.62 -5.82
N LEU A 92 -9.69 4.94 -6.89
CA LEU A 92 -9.79 6.31 -7.39
C LEU A 92 -10.46 7.23 -6.37
N ASP A 93 -11.52 6.77 -5.72
CA ASP A 93 -12.21 7.55 -4.68
C ASP A 93 -11.26 7.85 -3.51
N ARG A 94 -10.46 6.89 -3.09
CA ARG A 94 -9.47 7.08 -2.01
C ARG A 94 -8.36 8.05 -2.41
N ALA A 95 -8.02 8.11 -3.69
CA ALA A 95 -7.02 9.02 -4.21
C ALA A 95 -7.55 10.45 -4.41
N GLY A 96 -8.86 10.67 -4.24
CA GLY A 96 -9.48 11.98 -4.38
C GLY A 96 -9.89 12.36 -5.79
N PHE A 97 -10.04 11.38 -6.67
CA PHE A 97 -10.49 11.60 -8.05
C PHE A 97 -11.99 11.52 -8.19
#